data_27407b9f603e94fd2461aafd37a1700c
#
_entry.id   27407b9f603e94fd2461aafd37a1700c
#
_cell.length_a   1.000
_cell.length_b   1.000
_cell.length_c   1.000
_cell.angle_alpha   90.00
_cell.angle_beta   90.00
_cell.angle_gamma   90.00
#
_symmetry.space_group_name_H-M   'P 1'
#
loop_
_entity.id
_entity.type
_entity.pdbx_description
1 polymer ?
#
loop_
_entity_poly.entity_id
_entity_poly.type
_entity_poly.pdbx_seq_one_letter_code
_entity_poly.pdbx_strand_id
1 'polypeptide(L)'
;MSEKKFVTRTGYELNRLYTPDDIKGFNAGEKLGEPGQYPFTRGIRENMYRDGLWTMGQYAGFATAEEANERYRYLIEQGGTGFSIALDLPTQMGLDSTDPMSDGEVGKVGVALDSLQ
;
A
#
# COMPACT_ATOMS: atom_id res chain seq x y z
N MET A 1 27.51 -23.22 32.72
CA MET A 1 26.43 -23.17 31.68
C MET A 1 26.76 -22.02 30.79
N SER A 2 26.94 -22.24 29.50
CA SER A 2 27.15 -21.12 28.55
C SER A 2 25.85 -20.31 28.48
N GLU A 3 25.96 -19.01 28.68
CA GLU A 3 24.82 -18.09 28.55
C GLU A 3 24.30 -18.13 27.11
N LYS A 4 23.01 -18.41 26.96
CA LYS A 4 22.39 -18.51 25.63
C LYS A 4 22.35 -17.11 25.00
N LYS A 5 23.11 -16.93 23.90
CA LYS A 5 23.08 -15.69 23.12
C LYS A 5 21.88 -15.66 22.22
N PHE A 6 21.21 -14.51 22.16
CA PHE A 6 20.12 -14.23 21.24
C PHE A 6 20.64 -13.28 20.16
N VAL A 7 20.52 -13.68 18.91
CA VAL A 7 21.05 -12.94 17.76
C VAL A 7 19.94 -12.77 16.72
N THR A 8 19.79 -11.57 16.17
CA THR A 8 18.86 -11.31 15.05
C THR A 8 19.31 -12.04 13.78
N ARG A 9 18.43 -12.14 12.79
CA ARG A 9 18.78 -12.71 11.48
C ARG A 9 19.90 -11.91 10.76
N THR A 10 20.07 -10.65 11.12
CA THR A 10 21.11 -9.76 10.57
C THR A 10 22.42 -9.78 11.37
N GLY A 11 22.52 -10.65 12.38
CA GLY A 11 23.77 -10.86 13.14
C GLY A 11 23.94 -9.97 14.38
N TYR A 12 22.96 -9.12 14.74
CA TYR A 12 23.05 -8.32 15.96
C TYR A 12 22.73 -9.17 17.20
N GLU A 13 23.62 -9.12 18.18
CA GLU A 13 23.37 -9.73 19.50
C GLU A 13 22.42 -8.86 20.30
N LEU A 14 21.37 -9.47 20.86
CA LEU A 14 20.37 -8.80 21.67
C LEU A 14 20.69 -8.96 23.14
N ASN A 15 20.62 -7.87 23.90
CA ASN A 15 20.69 -7.92 25.35
C ASN A 15 19.44 -8.61 25.93
N ARG A 16 19.62 -9.25 27.07
CA ARG A 16 18.50 -9.86 27.78
C ARG A 16 17.49 -8.83 28.28
N LEU A 17 17.96 -7.65 28.62
CA LEU A 17 17.19 -6.52 29.11
C LEU A 17 17.84 -5.24 28.62
N TYR A 18 17.03 -4.28 28.19
CA TYR A 18 17.45 -2.92 27.88
C TYR A 18 16.98 -1.97 28.97
N THR A 19 17.86 -1.10 29.42
CA THR A 19 17.65 -0.16 30.51
C THR A 19 17.94 1.26 30.02
N PRO A 20 17.62 2.31 30.79
CA PRO A 20 18.03 3.68 30.45
C PRO A 20 19.55 3.84 30.29
N ASP A 21 20.34 2.96 30.87
CA ASP A 21 21.80 2.97 30.75
C ASP A 21 22.29 2.63 29.35
N ASP A 22 21.55 1.81 28.62
CA ASP A 22 21.88 1.41 27.26
C ASP A 22 21.72 2.57 26.26
N ILE A 23 20.99 3.61 26.64
CA ILE A 23 20.77 4.81 25.83
C ILE A 23 21.41 6.06 26.44
N LYS A 24 22.40 5.90 27.33
CA LYS A 24 23.16 7.04 27.87
C LYS A 24 23.80 7.84 26.74
N GLY A 25 23.58 9.15 26.73
CA GLY A 25 24.07 10.05 25.69
C GLY A 25 23.24 10.04 24.39
N PHE A 26 22.12 9.31 24.35
CA PHE A 26 21.20 9.38 23.23
C PHE A 26 20.41 10.70 23.26
N ASN A 27 20.64 11.55 22.26
CA ASN A 27 19.86 12.76 22.04
C ASN A 27 18.74 12.48 21.05
N ALA A 28 17.50 12.41 21.54
CA ALA A 28 16.34 12.11 20.71
C ALA A 28 16.11 13.18 19.60
N GLY A 29 16.33 14.46 19.90
CA GLY A 29 16.18 15.53 18.93
C GLY A 29 17.14 15.38 17.74
N GLU A 30 18.39 15.05 18.03
CA GLU A 30 19.40 14.87 16.97
C GLU A 30 19.24 13.54 16.20
N LYS A 31 18.88 12.47 16.90
CA LYS A 31 18.86 11.12 16.32
C LYS A 31 17.53 10.74 15.69
N LEU A 32 16.43 11.21 16.27
CA LEU A 32 15.08 10.91 15.77
C LEU A 32 14.47 12.05 14.97
N GLY A 33 14.86 13.30 15.24
CA GLY A 33 14.21 14.48 14.66
C GLY A 33 12.78 14.68 15.17
N GLU A 34 12.08 15.64 14.60
CA GLU A 34 10.67 15.88 14.88
C GLU A 34 9.78 15.08 13.90
N PRO A 35 8.53 14.73 14.30
CA PRO A 35 7.57 14.10 13.40
C PRO A 35 7.37 14.94 12.13
N GLY A 36 7.32 14.29 10.97
CA GLY A 36 7.16 14.96 9.69
C GLY A 36 8.42 15.63 9.12
N GLN A 37 9.55 15.51 9.82
CA GLN A 37 10.83 16.09 9.39
C GLN A 37 11.92 15.02 9.26
N TYR A 38 12.90 15.30 8.43
CA TYR A 38 14.08 14.43 8.29
C TYR A 38 14.72 14.18 9.67
N PRO A 39 15.11 12.94 9.98
CA PRO A 39 15.18 11.72 9.16
C PRO A 39 13.89 10.88 9.10
N PHE A 40 12.73 11.41 9.41
CA PHE A 40 11.40 10.78 9.35
C PHE A 40 11.23 9.52 10.19
N THR A 41 12.03 9.34 11.22
CA THR A 41 11.98 8.15 12.11
C THR A 41 10.68 8.05 12.90
N ARG A 42 9.97 9.18 13.05
CA ARG A 42 8.72 9.33 13.81
C ARG A 42 7.52 9.57 12.91
N GLY A 43 7.65 9.28 11.62
CA GLY A 43 6.61 9.41 10.61
C GLY A 43 6.85 10.53 9.61
N ILE A 44 6.28 10.38 8.42
CA ILE A 44 6.43 11.33 7.30
C ILE A 44 5.57 12.59 7.43
N ARG A 45 4.64 12.62 8.39
CA ARG A 45 3.77 13.76 8.70
C ARG A 45 3.73 13.96 10.21
N GLU A 46 3.48 15.18 10.65
CA GLU A 46 3.42 15.52 12.06
C GLU A 46 2.36 14.70 12.82
N ASN A 47 1.16 14.66 12.31
CA ASN A 47 0.01 14.01 12.95
C ASN A 47 -0.31 12.61 12.41
N MET A 48 0.36 12.17 11.32
CA MET A 48 0.15 10.87 10.68
C MET A 48 -1.34 10.58 10.44
N TYR A 49 -1.86 9.50 11.01
CA TYR A 49 -3.25 9.07 10.84
C TYR A 49 -4.29 9.85 11.68
N ARG A 50 -3.86 10.86 12.45
CA ARG A 50 -4.80 11.76 13.14
C ARG A 50 -5.37 12.83 12.22
N ASP A 51 -4.63 13.23 11.18
CA ASP A 51 -5.12 14.14 10.15
C ASP A 51 -6.05 13.45 9.14
N GLY A 52 -5.92 12.14 9.01
CA GLY A 52 -6.75 11.32 8.15
C GLY A 52 -6.28 9.87 8.22
N LEU A 53 -7.23 8.95 8.16
CA LEU A 53 -6.92 7.53 8.12
C LEU A 53 -6.25 7.15 6.79
N TRP A 54 -5.64 5.99 6.75
CA TRP A 54 -5.15 5.40 5.51
C TRP A 54 -6.30 5.17 4.52
N THR A 55 -5.97 5.17 3.24
CA THR A 55 -6.93 4.81 2.20
C THR A 55 -7.31 3.33 2.34
N MET A 56 -8.61 3.08 2.54
CA MET A 56 -9.17 1.74 2.46
C MET A 56 -9.63 1.53 1.03
N GLY A 57 -8.78 0.88 0.24
CA GLY A 57 -9.01 0.66 -1.16
C GLY A 57 -8.89 -0.82 -1.54
N GLN A 58 -9.60 -1.19 -2.60
CA GLN A 58 -9.53 -2.51 -3.20
C GLN A 58 -9.10 -2.40 -4.66
N TYR A 59 -8.39 -3.41 -5.14
CA TYR A 59 -8.12 -3.61 -6.54
C TYR A 59 -9.31 -4.35 -7.15
N ALA A 60 -10.02 -3.70 -8.04
CA ALA A 60 -11.26 -4.22 -8.62
C ALA A 60 -11.45 -3.76 -10.07
N GLY A 61 -12.05 -4.64 -10.86
CA GLY A 61 -12.42 -4.41 -12.24
C GLY A 61 -12.74 -5.75 -12.90
N PHE A 62 -13.83 -5.79 -13.65
CA PHE A 62 -14.26 -6.98 -14.38
C PHE A 62 -15.36 -6.62 -15.38
N ALA A 63 -15.54 -7.49 -16.35
CA ALA A 63 -16.64 -7.44 -17.32
C ALA A 63 -16.78 -6.08 -18.05
N THR A 64 -17.96 -5.48 -18.04
CA THR A 64 -18.23 -4.21 -18.70
C THR A 64 -17.90 -3.00 -17.82
N ALA A 65 -17.81 -1.83 -18.42
CA ALA A 65 -17.60 -0.57 -17.71
C ALA A 65 -18.76 -0.28 -16.73
N GLU A 66 -19.99 -0.62 -17.11
CA GLU A 66 -21.19 -0.46 -16.29
C GLU A 66 -21.13 -1.34 -15.04
N GLU A 67 -20.86 -2.64 -15.20
CA GLU A 67 -20.76 -3.60 -14.10
C GLU A 67 -19.61 -3.24 -13.15
N ALA A 68 -18.47 -2.85 -13.69
CA ALA A 68 -17.33 -2.39 -12.91
C ALA A 68 -17.68 -1.10 -12.13
N ASN A 69 -18.39 -0.14 -12.76
CA ASN A 69 -18.82 1.09 -12.10
C ASN A 69 -19.80 0.83 -10.96
N GLU A 70 -20.76 -0.07 -11.14
CA GLU A 70 -21.67 -0.48 -10.07
C GLU A 70 -20.90 -1.06 -8.88
N ARG A 71 -19.90 -1.90 -9.16
CA ARG A 71 -19.03 -2.46 -8.12
C ARG A 71 -18.24 -1.38 -7.38
N TYR A 72 -17.69 -0.38 -8.07
CA TYR A 72 -16.96 0.72 -7.44
C TYR A 72 -17.86 1.55 -6.54
N ARG A 73 -19.07 1.86 -6.97
CA ARG A 73 -20.08 2.56 -6.15
C ARG A 73 -20.39 1.77 -4.88
N TYR A 74 -20.63 0.48 -5.02
CA TYR A 74 -20.86 -0.41 -3.88
C TYR A 74 -19.68 -0.40 -2.89
N LEU A 75 -18.44 -0.47 -3.36
CA LEU A 75 -17.26 -0.44 -2.49
C LEU A 75 -17.16 0.88 -1.70
N ILE A 76 -17.49 2.00 -2.32
CA ILE A 76 -17.53 3.32 -1.65
C ILE A 76 -18.64 3.35 -0.61
N GLU A 77 -19.83 2.88 -0.93
CA GLU A 77 -20.97 2.79 -0.01
C GLU A 77 -20.67 1.91 1.21
N GLN A 78 -19.86 0.86 1.04
CA GLN A 78 -19.40 0.01 2.14
C GLN A 78 -18.25 0.63 2.97
N GLY A 79 -17.92 1.88 2.74
CA GLY A 79 -16.90 2.61 3.51
C GLY A 79 -15.51 2.58 2.93
N GLY A 80 -15.33 2.12 1.71
CA GLY A 80 -14.08 2.27 0.96
C GLY A 80 -13.77 3.74 0.71
N THR A 81 -12.53 4.15 0.89
CA THR A 81 -12.07 5.53 0.67
C THR A 81 -11.26 5.70 -0.62
N GLY A 82 -11.10 4.61 -1.36
CA GLY A 82 -10.43 4.58 -2.66
C GLY A 82 -10.50 3.20 -3.28
N PHE A 83 -10.08 3.11 -4.52
CA PHE A 83 -9.91 1.84 -5.24
C PHE A 83 -8.83 1.98 -6.33
N SER A 84 -8.26 0.86 -6.73
CA SER A 84 -7.43 0.72 -7.92
C SER A 84 -8.21 -0.06 -8.97
N ILE A 85 -8.21 0.43 -10.20
CA ILE A 85 -8.90 -0.22 -11.31
C ILE A 85 -8.05 -1.38 -11.83
N ALA A 86 -8.65 -2.57 -11.87
CA ALA A 86 -8.10 -3.71 -12.58
C ALA A 86 -8.48 -3.59 -14.05
N LEU A 87 -7.50 -3.41 -14.92
CA LEU A 87 -7.70 -3.35 -16.36
C LEU A 87 -7.55 -4.75 -16.96
N ASP A 88 -8.30 -5.02 -18.02
CA ASP A 88 -8.17 -6.28 -18.76
C ASP A 88 -6.85 -6.36 -19.56
N LEU A 89 -6.54 -7.53 -20.07
CA LEU A 89 -5.28 -7.77 -20.75
C LEU A 89 -5.12 -6.92 -22.03
N PRO A 90 -6.14 -6.79 -22.90
CA PRO A 90 -6.05 -5.90 -24.06
C PRO A 90 -5.69 -4.46 -23.68
N THR A 91 -6.37 -3.88 -22.71
CA THR A 91 -6.08 -2.53 -22.23
C THR A 91 -4.64 -2.41 -21.70
N GLN A 92 -4.16 -3.39 -20.94
CA GLN A 92 -2.79 -3.39 -20.44
C GLN A 92 -1.73 -3.48 -21.55
N MET A 93 -2.08 -4.11 -22.66
CA MET A 93 -1.23 -4.22 -23.87
C MET A 93 -1.36 -3.03 -24.81
N GLY A 94 -2.29 -2.10 -24.54
CA GLY A 94 -2.57 -0.96 -25.42
C GLY A 94 -3.35 -1.34 -26.68
N LEU A 95 -4.14 -2.41 -26.61
CA LEU A 95 -5.04 -2.85 -27.66
C LEU A 95 -6.45 -2.33 -27.39
N ASP A 96 -7.16 -1.98 -28.46
CA ASP A 96 -8.58 -1.68 -28.44
C ASP A 96 -9.39 -2.99 -28.30
N SER A 97 -10.57 -2.94 -27.68
CA SER A 97 -11.44 -4.11 -27.51
C SER A 97 -11.88 -4.73 -28.85
N THR A 98 -11.83 -3.96 -29.93
CA THR A 98 -12.16 -4.42 -31.30
C THR A 98 -10.96 -5.02 -32.05
N ASP A 99 -9.76 -4.96 -31.48
CA ASP A 99 -8.57 -5.57 -32.08
C ASP A 99 -8.73 -7.10 -32.14
N PRO A 100 -8.43 -7.75 -33.28
CA PRO A 100 -8.51 -9.19 -33.40
C PRO A 100 -7.69 -9.97 -32.34
N MET A 101 -6.63 -9.37 -31.80
CA MET A 101 -5.83 -9.97 -30.72
C MET A 101 -6.51 -9.90 -29.35
N SER A 102 -7.55 -9.10 -29.21
CA SER A 102 -8.31 -8.94 -27.97
C SER A 102 -9.42 -9.97 -27.81
N ASP A 103 -9.67 -10.76 -28.86
CA ASP A 103 -10.77 -11.76 -28.85
C ASP A 103 -10.63 -12.77 -27.69
N GLY A 104 -11.69 -12.89 -26.91
CA GLY A 104 -11.78 -13.78 -25.75
C GLY A 104 -11.07 -13.28 -24.48
N GLU A 105 -10.44 -12.09 -24.49
CA GLU A 105 -9.75 -11.53 -23.32
C GLU A 105 -10.38 -10.21 -22.81
N VAL A 106 -11.29 -9.61 -23.56
CA VAL A 106 -11.98 -8.38 -23.17
C VAL A 106 -12.83 -8.59 -21.91
N GLY A 107 -12.61 -7.78 -20.89
CA GLY A 107 -13.36 -7.82 -19.63
C GLY A 107 -13.09 -9.02 -18.72
N LYS A 108 -12.13 -9.90 -19.06
CA LYS A 108 -11.94 -11.20 -18.40
C LYS A 108 -11.20 -11.11 -17.05
N VAL A 109 -10.11 -10.39 -16.99
CA VAL A 109 -9.27 -10.22 -15.77
C VAL A 109 -9.29 -8.80 -15.23
N GLY A 110 -10.08 -7.96 -15.82
CA GLY A 110 -10.25 -6.56 -15.48
C GLY A 110 -11.27 -5.92 -16.42
N VAL A 111 -11.54 -4.64 -16.27
CA VAL A 111 -12.43 -3.87 -17.13
C VAL A 111 -11.68 -3.34 -18.34
N ALA A 112 -12.31 -3.37 -19.49
CA ALA A 112 -11.80 -2.72 -20.70
C ALA A 112 -11.87 -1.19 -20.58
N LEU A 113 -10.86 -0.50 -21.08
CA LEU A 113 -10.78 0.95 -21.12
C LEU A 113 -10.47 1.40 -22.55
N ASP A 114 -11.49 1.63 -23.35
CA ASP A 114 -11.37 2.00 -24.77
C ASP A 114 -11.60 3.49 -24.99
N SER A 115 -12.67 4.06 -24.45
CA SER A 115 -13.09 5.44 -24.71
C SER A 115 -13.74 6.09 -23.49
N LEU A 116 -14.03 7.39 -23.60
CA LEU A 116 -14.78 8.16 -22.61
C LEU A 116 -16.30 8.11 -22.80
N GLN A 117 -16.77 7.38 -23.79
CA GLN A 117 -18.20 7.25 -24.11
C GLN A 117 -18.85 6.14 -23.34
#